data_3fe7cdc5d40a07ac35efc6271ddd182e
#
_entry.id   3fe7cdc5d40a07ac35efc6271ddd182e
#
_cell.length_a   1.000
_cell.length_b   1.000
_cell.length_c   1.000
_cell.angle_alpha   90.00
_cell.angle_beta   90.00
_cell.angle_gamma   90.00
#
_symmetry.space_group_name_H-M   'P 1'
#
loop_
_entity.id
_entity.type
_entity.pdbx_description
1 polymer ?
#
loop_
_entity_poly.entity_id
_entity_poly.type
_entity_poly.pdbx_seq_one_letter_code
_entity_poly.pdbx_strand_id
1 'polypeptide(L)'
;PAIAAYPRVQFLLGHAGARDVGDALAAAQQYPNAWLEIACQGATQLAGLMGAIGPERLLFGSDWPFYPLAATLAKVLLVTEGKPDARAAILGGNAERMFAAAGATRSVS
;
A
#
# COMPACT_ATOMS: atom_id res chain seq x y z
N PRO A 1 -10.46 18.01 0.31
CA PRO A 1 -10.61 16.59 0.62
C PRO A 1 -10.21 16.26 2.05
N ALA A 2 -10.75 15.17 2.58
CA ALA A 2 -10.53 14.76 3.96
C ALA A 2 -9.06 14.54 4.29
N ILE A 3 -8.29 14.00 3.34
CA ILE A 3 -6.86 13.71 3.53
C ILE A 3 -6.09 14.99 3.86
N ALA A 4 -6.35 16.07 3.12
CA ALA A 4 -5.71 17.36 3.35
C ALA A 4 -6.16 18.00 4.67
N ALA A 5 -7.44 17.83 5.03
CA ALA A 5 -8.02 18.44 6.24
C ALA A 5 -7.52 17.79 7.53
N TYR A 6 -7.09 16.53 7.46
CA TYR A 6 -6.64 15.77 8.64
C TYR A 6 -5.24 15.19 8.42
N PRO A 7 -4.19 16.03 8.42
CA PRO A 7 -2.84 15.58 8.05
C PRO A 7 -2.20 14.58 9.01
N ARG A 8 -2.70 14.48 10.24
CA ARG A 8 -2.20 13.50 11.22
C ARG A 8 -2.93 12.16 11.18
N VAL A 9 -4.04 12.08 10.44
CA VAL A 9 -4.77 10.83 10.23
C VAL A 9 -4.14 10.10 9.05
N GLN A 10 -3.89 8.80 9.19
CA GLN A 10 -3.39 7.97 8.11
C GLN A 10 -4.57 7.42 7.33
N PHE A 11 -4.59 7.70 6.02
CA PHE A 11 -5.66 7.24 5.13
C PHE A 11 -5.15 6.08 4.29
N LEU A 12 -5.85 4.95 4.39
CA LEU A 12 -5.56 3.77 3.61
C LEU A 12 -6.57 3.67 2.48
N LEU A 13 -6.09 3.78 1.25
CA LEU A 13 -6.94 3.69 0.06
C LEU A 13 -6.97 2.22 -0.39
N GLY A 14 -8.06 1.55 -0.05
CA GLY A 14 -8.25 0.13 -0.34
C GLY A 14 -8.22 -0.16 -1.83
N HIS A 15 -7.61 -1.28 -2.21
CA HIS A 15 -7.45 -1.72 -3.60
C HIS A 15 -6.77 -0.66 -4.49
N ALA A 16 -5.91 0.17 -3.89
CA ALA A 16 -5.26 1.29 -4.56
C ALA A 16 -6.27 2.17 -5.32
N GLY A 17 -7.46 2.37 -4.75
CA GLY A 17 -8.53 3.14 -5.38
C GLY A 17 -9.41 2.36 -6.35
N ALA A 18 -9.18 1.06 -6.49
CA ALA A 18 -9.95 0.18 -7.38
C ALA A 18 -10.02 0.72 -8.82
N ARG A 19 -11.18 1.20 -9.26
CA ARG A 19 -11.36 1.73 -10.61
C ARG A 19 -10.73 3.12 -10.78
N ASP A 20 -10.49 3.81 -9.68
CA ASP A 20 -9.95 5.18 -9.68
C ASP A 20 -8.48 5.19 -9.24
N VAL A 21 -7.69 4.24 -9.75
CA VAL A 21 -6.26 4.10 -9.40
C VAL A 21 -5.50 5.39 -9.67
N GLY A 22 -5.81 6.09 -10.76
CA GLY A 22 -5.17 7.36 -11.09
C GLY A 22 -5.41 8.43 -10.03
N ASP A 23 -6.63 8.55 -9.53
CA ASP A 23 -6.97 9.52 -8.48
C ASP A 23 -6.34 9.14 -7.14
N ALA A 24 -6.35 7.85 -6.81
CA ALA A 24 -5.72 7.35 -5.58
C ALA A 24 -4.20 7.57 -5.61
N LEU A 25 -3.56 7.29 -6.74
CA LEU A 25 -2.13 7.52 -6.93
C LEU A 25 -1.80 9.01 -6.78
N ALA A 26 -2.59 9.89 -7.41
CA ALA A 26 -2.39 11.34 -7.32
C ALA A 26 -2.52 11.81 -5.85
N ALA A 27 -3.51 11.30 -5.12
CA ALA A 27 -3.68 11.63 -3.71
C ALA A 27 -2.48 11.17 -2.87
N ALA A 28 -1.99 9.95 -3.10
CA ALA A 28 -0.84 9.42 -2.37
C ALA A 28 0.45 10.17 -2.70
N GLN A 29 0.60 10.63 -3.93
CA GLN A 29 1.74 11.46 -4.33
C GLN A 29 1.69 12.84 -3.69
N GLN A 30 0.50 13.41 -3.54
CA GLN A 30 0.33 14.76 -3.00
C GLN A 30 0.34 14.79 -1.48
N TYR A 31 -0.24 13.79 -0.82
CA TYR A 31 -0.43 13.77 0.62
C TYR A 31 0.37 12.65 1.28
N PRO A 32 1.30 12.95 2.20
CA PRO A 32 2.16 11.93 2.82
C PRO A 32 1.41 11.00 3.77
N ASN A 33 0.19 11.33 4.15
CA ASN A 33 -0.66 10.52 5.01
C ASN A 33 -1.65 9.61 4.25
N ALA A 34 -1.51 9.49 2.94
CA ALA A 34 -2.29 8.57 2.12
C ALA A 34 -1.44 7.37 1.68
N TRP A 35 -1.99 6.17 1.80
CA TRP A 35 -1.33 4.90 1.50
C TRP A 35 -2.20 4.10 0.54
N LEU A 36 -1.58 3.24 -0.26
CA LEU A 36 -2.29 2.43 -1.24
C LEU A 36 -2.21 0.95 -0.85
N GLU A 37 -3.35 0.34 -0.61
CA GLU A 37 -3.44 -1.10 -0.36
C GLU A 37 -3.62 -1.80 -1.71
N ILE A 38 -2.84 -2.86 -1.97
CA ILE A 38 -2.62 -3.40 -3.31
C ILE A 38 -3.47 -4.61 -3.68
N ALA A 39 -4.41 -5.04 -2.84
CA ALA A 39 -5.31 -6.14 -3.20
C ALA A 39 -6.03 -5.81 -4.51
N CYS A 40 -6.34 -6.82 -5.29
CA CYS A 40 -7.04 -6.70 -6.57
C CYS A 40 -6.26 -6.01 -7.68
N GLN A 41 -5.01 -5.62 -7.46
CA GLN A 41 -4.19 -5.02 -8.52
C GLN A 41 -3.47 -6.10 -9.31
N GLY A 42 -3.47 -5.99 -10.63
CA GLY A 42 -2.68 -6.86 -11.50
C GLY A 42 -1.19 -6.57 -11.36
N ALA A 43 -0.34 -7.54 -11.78
CA ALA A 43 1.11 -7.37 -11.67
C ALA A 43 1.61 -6.15 -12.45
N THR A 44 1.07 -5.89 -13.63
CA THR A 44 1.43 -4.71 -14.43
C THR A 44 1.07 -3.40 -13.73
N GLN A 45 -0.11 -3.34 -13.13
CA GLN A 45 -0.55 -2.16 -12.37
C GLN A 45 0.30 -1.96 -11.13
N LEU A 46 0.63 -3.03 -10.42
CA LEU A 46 1.49 -2.97 -9.24
C LEU A 46 2.88 -2.46 -9.61
N ALA A 47 3.47 -2.97 -10.69
CA ALA A 47 4.76 -2.48 -11.19
C ALA A 47 4.68 -1.00 -11.56
N GLY A 48 3.58 -0.57 -12.17
CA GLY A 48 3.34 0.85 -12.49
C GLY A 48 3.25 1.72 -11.25
N LEU A 49 2.57 1.28 -10.21
CA LEU A 49 2.47 2.00 -8.94
C LEU A 49 3.85 2.12 -8.27
N MET A 50 4.63 1.05 -8.28
CA MET A 50 5.99 1.07 -7.74
C MET A 50 6.86 2.09 -8.47
N GLY A 51 6.76 2.17 -9.80
CA GLY A 51 7.51 3.14 -10.59
C GLY A 51 7.07 4.57 -10.37
N ALA A 52 5.77 4.79 -10.13
CA ALA A 52 5.20 6.12 -9.99
C ALA A 52 5.39 6.72 -8.59
N ILE A 53 5.24 5.92 -7.54
CA ILE A 53 5.27 6.43 -6.15
C ILE A 53 6.37 5.78 -5.31
N GLY A 54 6.98 4.72 -5.79
CA GLY A 54 7.91 3.92 -5.02
C GLY A 54 7.22 2.89 -4.16
N PRO A 55 7.99 1.92 -3.61
CA PRO A 55 7.41 0.84 -2.82
C PRO A 55 7.00 1.23 -1.40
N GLU A 56 7.46 2.38 -0.89
CA GLU A 56 7.33 2.76 0.52
C GLU A 56 5.91 3.16 0.92
N ARG A 57 5.02 3.34 -0.04
CA ARG A 57 3.63 3.77 0.20
C ARG A 57 2.61 2.69 -0.11
N LEU A 58 3.08 1.51 -0.48
CA LEU A 58 2.24 0.38 -0.85
C LEU A 58 2.08 -0.58 0.33
N LEU A 59 0.85 -1.01 0.58
CA LEU A 59 0.53 -1.92 1.68
C LEU A 59 0.00 -3.23 1.13
N PHE A 60 0.50 -4.34 1.66
CA PHE A 60 0.05 -5.66 1.27
C PHE A 60 -1.32 -5.97 1.86
N GLY A 61 -2.21 -6.50 1.03
CA GLY A 61 -3.50 -7.02 1.43
C GLY A 61 -3.98 -8.03 0.39
N SER A 62 -4.81 -8.98 0.77
CA SER A 62 -5.27 -10.03 -0.11
C SER A 62 -6.75 -9.94 -0.47
N ASP A 63 -7.53 -9.20 0.30
CA ASP A 63 -8.98 -9.16 0.20
C ASP A 63 -9.62 -10.54 0.42
N TRP A 64 -8.98 -11.36 1.30
CA TRP A 64 -9.54 -12.65 1.69
C TRP A 64 -10.95 -12.47 2.28
N PRO A 65 -11.95 -13.32 1.97
CA PRO A 65 -11.86 -14.55 1.19
C PRO A 65 -12.14 -14.39 -0.31
N PHE A 66 -12.30 -13.17 -0.84
CA PHE A 66 -12.65 -12.95 -2.24
C PHE A 66 -11.48 -13.29 -3.18
N TYR A 67 -10.25 -13.10 -2.70
CA TYR A 67 -9.04 -13.42 -3.45
C TYR A 67 -8.12 -14.29 -2.61
N PRO A 68 -7.48 -15.31 -3.22
CA PRO A 68 -6.48 -16.11 -2.50
C PRO A 68 -5.29 -15.25 -2.08
N LEU A 69 -4.83 -15.43 -0.86
CA LEU A 69 -3.63 -14.78 -0.37
C LEU A 69 -2.43 -15.03 -1.29
N ALA A 70 -2.29 -16.27 -1.77
CA ALA A 70 -1.20 -16.67 -2.64
C ALA A 70 -1.16 -15.87 -3.95
N ALA A 71 -2.31 -15.46 -4.48
CA ALA A 71 -2.37 -14.71 -5.74
C ALA A 71 -1.73 -13.32 -5.58
N THR A 72 -2.09 -12.59 -4.53
CA THR A 72 -1.50 -11.26 -4.28
C THR A 72 -0.03 -11.39 -3.89
N LEU A 73 0.31 -12.38 -3.07
CA LEU A 73 1.70 -12.62 -2.69
C LEU A 73 2.57 -12.93 -3.91
N ALA A 74 2.08 -13.77 -4.83
CA ALA A 74 2.82 -14.10 -6.05
C ALA A 74 3.09 -12.86 -6.91
N LYS A 75 2.13 -11.95 -7.03
CA LYS A 75 2.31 -10.69 -7.75
C LYS A 75 3.38 -9.82 -7.11
N VAL A 76 3.37 -9.70 -5.78
CA VAL A 76 4.39 -8.93 -5.07
C VAL A 76 5.77 -9.55 -5.28
N LEU A 77 5.89 -10.86 -5.16
CA LEU A 77 7.17 -11.54 -5.37
C LEU A 77 7.69 -11.34 -6.79
N LEU A 78 6.80 -11.36 -7.77
CA LEU A 78 7.17 -11.16 -9.17
C LEU A 78 7.69 -9.74 -9.42
N VAL A 79 6.96 -8.71 -8.98
CA VAL A 79 7.33 -7.31 -9.26
C VAL A 79 8.48 -6.82 -8.40
N THR A 80 8.81 -7.52 -7.32
CA THR A 80 9.93 -7.18 -6.42
C THR A 80 11.12 -8.10 -6.60
N GLU A 81 11.17 -8.89 -7.67
CA GLU A 81 12.30 -9.76 -7.95
C GLU A 81 13.58 -8.91 -8.06
N GLY A 82 14.63 -9.32 -7.31
CA GLY A 82 15.87 -8.55 -7.24
C GLY A 82 15.80 -7.26 -6.42
N LYS A 83 14.67 -7.01 -5.73
CA LYS A 83 14.45 -5.79 -4.95
C LYS A 83 14.05 -6.17 -3.50
N PRO A 84 14.98 -6.69 -2.69
CA PRO A 84 14.62 -7.19 -1.35
C PRO A 84 14.09 -6.10 -0.41
N ASP A 85 14.60 -4.87 -0.50
CA ASP A 85 14.13 -3.78 0.34
C ASP A 85 12.69 -3.37 -0.01
N ALA A 86 12.38 -3.31 -1.30
CA ALA A 86 11.01 -3.03 -1.76
C ALA A 86 10.05 -4.13 -1.31
N ARG A 87 10.46 -5.39 -1.42
CA ARG A 87 9.67 -6.54 -0.98
C ARG A 87 9.36 -6.47 0.51
N ALA A 88 10.37 -6.24 1.33
CA ALA A 88 10.20 -6.13 2.78
C ALA A 88 9.28 -4.96 3.15
N ALA A 89 9.41 -3.83 2.47
CA ALA A 89 8.57 -2.66 2.69
C ALA A 89 7.09 -2.97 2.40
N ILE A 90 6.80 -3.54 1.24
CA ILE A 90 5.41 -3.85 0.83
C ILE A 90 4.80 -4.92 1.74
N LEU A 91 5.55 -5.94 2.10
CA LEU A 91 5.03 -7.08 2.86
C LEU A 91 4.83 -6.80 4.35
N GLY A 92 5.37 -5.72 4.89
CA GLY A 92 5.14 -5.42 6.31
C GLY A 92 5.74 -4.13 6.82
N GLY A 93 6.92 -3.73 6.33
CA GLY A 93 7.62 -2.55 6.84
C GLY A 93 6.80 -1.26 6.70
N ASN A 94 6.09 -1.10 5.59
CA ASN A 94 5.25 0.06 5.36
C ASN A 94 4.07 0.12 6.34
N ALA A 95 3.43 -1.02 6.62
CA ALA A 95 2.34 -1.09 7.58
C ALA A 95 2.83 -0.70 8.98
N GLU A 96 4.00 -1.16 9.38
CA GLU A 96 4.59 -0.76 10.67
C GLU A 96 4.81 0.75 10.75
N ARG A 97 5.33 1.36 9.68
CA ARG A 97 5.54 2.82 9.64
C ARG A 97 4.22 3.59 9.66
N MET A 98 3.20 3.09 8.94
CA MET A 98 1.88 3.72 8.92
C MET A 98 1.25 3.70 10.32
N PHE A 99 1.28 2.56 11.01
CA PHE A 99 0.73 2.45 12.36
C PHE A 99 1.51 3.30 13.36
N ALA A 100 2.82 3.38 13.23
CA ALA A 100 3.63 4.26 14.07
C ALA A 100 3.26 5.73 13.84
N ALA A 101 3.07 6.14 12.58
CA ALA A 101 2.65 7.51 12.24
C ALA A 101 1.24 7.83 12.74
N ALA A 102 0.37 6.82 12.82
CA ALA A 102 -0.97 6.99 13.38
C ALA A 102 -0.98 7.05 14.92
N GLY A 103 0.18 6.89 15.57
CA GLY A 103 0.28 6.88 17.01
C GLY A 103 -0.16 5.57 17.66
N ALA A 104 -0.33 4.50 16.87
CA ALA A 104 -0.65 3.18 17.39
C ALA A 104 0.57 2.61 18.10
N THR A 105 0.39 2.18 19.35
CA THR A 105 1.45 1.51 20.10
C THR A 105 1.23 0.00 20.02
N ARG A 106 2.34 -0.75 19.89
CA ARG A 106 2.25 -2.19 20.06
C ARG A 106 1.77 -2.48 21.46
N SER A 107 0.75 -3.30 21.57
CA SER A 107 0.35 -3.85 22.84
C SER A 107 1.48 -4.75 23.33
N VAL A 108 2.17 -4.32 24.34
CA VAL A 108 3.15 -5.13 25.05
C VAL A 108 2.40 -5.78 26.19
N SER A 109 1.91 -6.93 25.94
CA SER A 109 1.30 -7.72 26.99
C SER A 109 2.25 -8.78 27.47
#